data_8770bfeeb6544ba849cfc03903c5e9bb
#
_entry.id   8770bfeeb6544ba849cfc03903c5e9bb
#
_cell.length_a   1.000
_cell.length_b   1.000
_cell.length_c   1.000
_cell.angle_alpha   90.00
_cell.angle_beta   90.00
_cell.angle_gamma   90.00
#
_symmetry.space_group_name_H-M   'P 1'
#
loop_
_entity.id
_entity.type
_entity.pdbx_description
1 polymer ?
#
loop_
_entity_poly.entity_id
_entity_poly.type
_entity_poly.pdbx_seq_one_letter_code
_entity_poly.pdbx_strand_id
1 'polypeptide(L)'
;AVMVVNPRQAHDFGKAMGYLAKTDNIDARMLSHFACTLHNSERRDKLLMKLPTAEQQQLEALVMRRSQLVQMRVAEGNRLDQAHPLPAKSIRAVIKMLDKQIAALDDDIGGRLKKHFAHKLDLLKGLKGVGPHTQAMLMGSLPELGELNRREISKLVGIAPLARDSGRMRGKRSIWGGRADV
;
A
#
# COMPACT_ATOMS: atom_id res chain seq x y z
N ALA A 1 -0.71 12.04 18.55
CA ALA A 1 -0.17 12.08 17.19
C ALA A 1 0.65 10.80 16.95
N VAL A 2 0.55 10.20 15.78
CA VAL A 2 1.31 8.99 15.39
C VAL A 2 2.24 9.37 14.27
N MET A 3 3.51 8.94 14.37
CA MET A 3 4.50 9.06 13.30
C MET A 3 4.83 7.67 12.77
N VAL A 4 4.72 7.48 11.46
CA VAL A 4 5.15 6.24 10.81
C VAL A 4 6.55 6.44 10.27
N VAL A 5 7.47 5.60 10.71
CA VAL A 5 8.88 5.66 10.34
C VAL A 5 9.34 4.34 9.76
N ASN A 6 10.32 4.39 8.88
CA ASN A 6 10.93 3.16 8.36
C ASN A 6 11.75 2.50 9.48
N PRO A 7 11.53 1.21 9.80
CA PRO A 7 12.27 0.49 10.84
C PRO A 7 13.80 0.56 10.67
N ARG A 8 14.28 0.62 9.43
CA ARG A 8 15.71 0.78 9.13
C ARG A 8 16.25 2.11 9.63
N GLN A 9 15.47 3.19 9.56
CA GLN A 9 15.90 4.50 10.09
C GLN A 9 16.08 4.45 11.60
N ALA A 10 15.18 3.79 12.33
CA ALA A 10 15.33 3.58 13.77
C ALA A 10 16.57 2.76 14.10
N HIS A 11 16.83 1.68 13.35
CA HIS A 11 18.00 0.84 13.51
C HIS A 11 19.32 1.60 13.21
N ASP A 12 19.37 2.37 12.11
CA ASP A 12 20.56 3.15 11.73
C ASP A 12 20.81 4.29 12.73
N PHE A 13 19.73 4.91 13.25
CA PHE A 13 19.81 5.87 14.36
C PHE A 13 20.41 5.24 15.61
N GLY A 14 19.95 4.04 16.00
CA GLY A 14 20.49 3.32 17.14
C GLY A 14 22.00 3.08 17.02
N LYS A 15 22.46 2.66 15.86
CA LYS A 15 23.89 2.49 15.58
C LYS A 15 24.67 3.82 15.67
N ALA A 16 24.14 4.87 15.08
CA ALA A 16 24.78 6.19 15.08
C ALA A 16 24.90 6.79 16.49
N MET A 17 23.94 6.47 17.38
CA MET A 17 23.91 6.92 18.77
C MET A 17 24.62 5.97 19.76
N GLY A 18 25.27 4.91 19.26
CA GLY A 18 26.02 3.97 20.10
C GLY A 18 25.21 2.94 20.86
N TYR A 19 23.93 2.73 20.50
CA TYR A 19 23.11 1.64 21.05
C TYR A 19 23.49 0.31 20.37
N LEU A 20 24.58 -0.33 20.85
CA LEU A 20 25.14 -1.53 20.19
C LEU A 20 24.56 -2.83 20.74
N ALA A 21 24.16 -2.86 22.01
CA ALA A 21 23.58 -4.04 22.62
C ALA A 21 22.08 -4.10 22.33
N LYS A 22 21.57 -5.33 22.10
CA LYS A 22 20.18 -5.61 21.82
C LYS A 22 19.50 -6.23 23.03
N THR A 23 18.76 -5.40 23.76
CA THR A 23 17.83 -5.82 24.81
C THR A 23 16.59 -4.95 24.73
N ASP A 24 15.45 -5.44 25.18
CA ASP A 24 14.18 -4.69 25.13
C ASP A 24 14.26 -3.32 25.83
N ASN A 25 15.02 -3.24 26.92
CA ASN A 25 15.22 -2.00 27.68
C ASN A 25 16.05 -0.98 26.87
N ILE A 26 17.11 -1.44 26.20
CA ILE A 26 17.95 -0.59 25.35
C ILE A 26 17.18 -0.16 24.12
N ASP A 27 16.43 -1.06 23.50
CA ASP A 27 15.59 -0.76 22.34
C ASP A 27 14.50 0.25 22.71
N ALA A 28 13.83 0.12 23.86
CA ALA A 28 12.86 1.10 24.35
C ALA A 28 13.46 2.50 24.56
N ARG A 29 14.67 2.58 25.15
CA ARG A 29 15.39 3.85 25.34
C ARG A 29 15.80 4.48 24.00
N MET A 30 16.31 3.65 23.08
CA MET A 30 16.68 4.09 21.74
C MET A 30 15.47 4.62 20.97
N LEU A 31 14.35 3.90 21.01
CA LEU A 31 13.11 4.34 20.34
C LEU A 31 12.56 5.63 20.96
N SER A 32 12.62 5.79 22.28
CA SER A 32 12.24 7.04 22.95
C SER A 32 13.14 8.21 22.52
N HIS A 33 14.45 8.01 22.47
CA HIS A 33 15.41 9.02 22.00
C HIS A 33 15.16 9.38 20.53
N PHE A 34 14.93 8.38 19.68
CA PHE A 34 14.59 8.58 18.28
C PHE A 34 13.28 9.36 18.10
N ALA A 35 12.24 9.02 18.87
CA ALA A 35 10.96 9.73 18.85
C ALA A 35 11.11 11.20 19.26
N CYS A 36 11.89 11.50 20.30
CA CYS A 36 12.20 12.88 20.71
C CYS A 36 12.96 13.65 19.61
N THR A 37 13.92 13.01 18.95
CA THR A 37 14.69 13.60 17.86
C THR A 37 13.79 13.95 16.67
N LEU A 38 12.88 13.04 16.29
CA LEU A 38 11.91 13.28 15.23
C LEU A 38 10.89 14.36 15.60
N HIS A 39 10.43 14.38 16.86
CA HIS A 39 9.50 15.39 17.36
C HIS A 39 10.07 16.81 17.27
N ASN A 40 11.35 16.97 17.53
CA ASN A 40 12.06 18.26 17.50
C ASN A 40 12.60 18.62 16.10
N SER A 41 12.41 17.75 15.10
CA SER A 41 12.90 18.00 13.75
C SER A 41 11.97 18.93 12.96
N GLU A 42 12.52 19.75 12.06
CA GLU A 42 11.75 20.56 11.10
C GLU A 42 10.83 19.72 10.18
N ARG A 43 11.09 18.41 10.12
CA ARG A 43 10.30 17.48 9.32
C ARG A 43 9.15 16.83 10.08
N ARG A 44 8.93 17.21 11.34
CA ARG A 44 7.90 16.63 12.21
C ARG A 44 6.55 16.53 11.53
N ASP A 45 6.06 17.62 10.96
CA ASP A 45 4.70 17.68 10.38
C ASP A 45 4.54 16.79 9.14
N LYS A 46 5.65 16.53 8.43
CA LYS A 46 5.68 15.60 7.29
C LYS A 46 5.67 14.13 7.71
N LEU A 47 6.06 13.84 8.94
CA LEU A 47 6.09 12.48 9.51
C LEU A 47 4.80 12.13 10.25
N LEU A 48 3.96 13.13 10.54
CA LEU A 48 2.67 12.90 11.18
C LEU A 48 1.75 12.14 10.22
N MET A 49 1.33 10.96 10.65
CA MET A 49 0.37 10.16 9.93
C MET A 49 -1.02 10.80 10.04
N LYS A 50 -1.63 11.12 8.93
CA LYS A 50 -3.07 11.38 8.87
C LYS A 50 -3.78 10.03 8.98
N LEU A 51 -4.60 9.88 10.00
CA LEU A 51 -5.40 8.66 10.13
C LEU A 51 -6.40 8.59 8.98
N PRO A 52 -6.51 7.43 8.31
CA PRO A 52 -7.50 7.27 7.25
C PRO A 52 -8.90 7.41 7.82
N THR A 53 -9.81 8.00 7.06
CA THR A 53 -11.22 8.12 7.45
C THR A 53 -11.88 6.74 7.51
N ALA A 54 -13.04 6.64 8.17
CA ALA A 54 -13.79 5.39 8.23
C ALA A 54 -14.17 4.87 6.83
N GLU A 55 -14.51 5.79 5.92
CA GLU A 55 -14.83 5.48 4.52
C GLU A 55 -13.62 4.92 3.77
N GLN A 56 -12.43 5.50 3.99
CA GLN A 56 -11.18 5.00 3.42
C GLN A 56 -10.84 3.60 3.92
N GLN A 57 -10.94 3.37 5.24
CA GLN A 57 -10.69 2.05 5.84
C GLN A 57 -11.66 0.99 5.32
N GLN A 58 -12.95 1.33 5.17
CA GLN A 58 -13.95 0.44 4.61
C GLN A 58 -13.66 0.11 3.15
N LEU A 59 -13.28 1.11 2.34
CA LEU A 59 -12.93 0.91 0.95
C LEU A 59 -11.69 0.01 0.81
N GLU A 60 -10.65 0.28 1.59
CA GLU A 60 -9.42 -0.52 1.61
C GLU A 60 -9.70 -1.98 1.96
N ALA A 61 -10.52 -2.23 3.00
CA ALA A 61 -10.92 -3.59 3.39
C ALA A 61 -11.65 -4.34 2.27
N LEU A 62 -12.57 -3.66 1.55
CA LEU A 62 -13.29 -4.25 0.42
C LEU A 62 -12.36 -4.56 -0.76
N VAL A 63 -11.46 -3.64 -1.11
CA VAL A 63 -10.47 -3.81 -2.18
C VAL A 63 -9.53 -4.97 -1.86
N MET A 64 -9.05 -5.06 -0.62
CA MET A 64 -8.21 -6.16 -0.15
C MET A 64 -8.96 -7.50 -0.24
N ARG A 65 -10.22 -7.54 0.23
CA ARG A 65 -11.04 -8.77 0.16
C ARG A 65 -11.28 -9.19 -1.29
N ARG A 66 -11.57 -8.26 -2.16
CA ARG A 66 -11.72 -8.53 -3.61
C ARG A 66 -10.44 -9.14 -4.19
N SER A 67 -9.28 -8.59 -3.89
CA SER A 67 -7.99 -9.12 -4.35
C SER A 67 -7.75 -10.55 -3.89
N GLN A 68 -8.09 -10.87 -2.64
CA GLN A 68 -8.04 -12.25 -2.12
C GLN A 68 -8.94 -13.21 -2.92
N LEU A 69 -10.19 -12.80 -3.20
CA LEU A 69 -11.12 -13.64 -3.98
C LEU A 69 -10.64 -13.85 -5.42
N VAL A 70 -10.06 -12.81 -6.05
CA VAL A 70 -9.46 -12.93 -7.38
C VAL A 70 -8.29 -13.91 -7.38
N GLN A 71 -7.41 -13.86 -6.37
CA GLN A 71 -6.31 -14.83 -6.23
C GLN A 71 -6.83 -16.26 -6.08
N MET A 72 -7.86 -16.47 -5.25
CA MET A 72 -8.50 -17.79 -5.10
C MET A 72 -9.12 -18.28 -6.41
N ARG A 73 -9.80 -17.39 -7.13
CA ARG A 73 -10.39 -17.70 -8.43
C ARG A 73 -9.34 -18.09 -9.48
N VAL A 74 -8.19 -17.38 -9.51
CA VAL A 74 -7.08 -17.72 -10.42
C VAL A 74 -6.49 -19.08 -10.03
N ALA A 75 -6.30 -19.35 -8.75
CA ALA A 75 -5.82 -20.65 -8.29
C ALA A 75 -6.75 -21.81 -8.67
N GLU A 76 -8.07 -21.62 -8.55
CA GLU A 76 -9.05 -22.61 -8.99
C GLU A 76 -9.07 -22.76 -10.53
N GLY A 77 -8.89 -21.66 -11.28
CA GLY A 77 -8.74 -21.72 -12.73
C GLY A 77 -7.54 -22.57 -13.15
N ASN A 78 -6.38 -22.34 -12.56
CA ASN A 78 -5.17 -23.14 -12.84
C ASN A 78 -5.35 -24.62 -12.48
N ARG A 79 -6.11 -24.91 -11.40
CA ARG A 79 -6.45 -26.30 -11.05
C ARG A 79 -7.37 -26.94 -12.08
N LEU A 80 -8.34 -26.18 -12.59
CA LEU A 80 -9.30 -26.67 -13.59
C LEU A 80 -8.58 -27.08 -14.88
N ASP A 81 -7.59 -26.29 -15.32
CA ASP A 81 -6.84 -26.55 -16.55
C ASP A 81 -6.06 -27.87 -16.52
N GLN A 82 -5.69 -28.31 -15.30
CA GLN A 82 -4.92 -29.56 -15.08
C GLN A 82 -5.77 -30.67 -14.46
N ALA A 83 -7.07 -30.44 -14.24
CA ALA A 83 -7.90 -31.38 -13.49
C ALA A 83 -8.34 -32.58 -14.31
N HIS A 84 -8.37 -33.74 -13.67
CA HIS A 84 -9.12 -34.88 -14.20
C HIS A 84 -10.61 -34.53 -14.33
N PRO A 85 -11.34 -35.06 -15.33
CA PRO A 85 -12.78 -34.76 -15.57
C PRO A 85 -13.68 -34.94 -14.34
N LEU A 86 -13.40 -35.90 -13.47
CA LEU A 86 -14.21 -36.19 -12.27
C LEU A 86 -14.33 -35.00 -11.29
N PRO A 87 -13.24 -34.36 -10.81
CA PRO A 87 -13.34 -33.20 -9.93
C PRO A 87 -13.68 -31.88 -10.64
N ALA A 88 -13.61 -31.80 -11.97
CA ALA A 88 -13.81 -30.57 -12.73
C ALA A 88 -15.16 -29.90 -12.45
N LYS A 89 -16.21 -30.65 -12.19
CA LYS A 89 -17.56 -30.13 -11.85
C LYS A 89 -17.52 -29.35 -10.52
N SER A 90 -16.83 -29.89 -9.51
CA SER A 90 -16.65 -29.25 -8.20
C SER A 90 -15.86 -27.96 -8.31
N ILE A 91 -14.74 -27.98 -9.04
CA ILE A 91 -13.89 -26.78 -9.25
C ILE A 91 -14.68 -25.67 -9.95
N ARG A 92 -15.45 -26.00 -11.01
CA ARG A 92 -16.31 -25.01 -11.68
C ARG A 92 -17.36 -24.41 -10.75
N ALA A 93 -17.92 -25.19 -9.83
CA ALA A 93 -18.88 -24.68 -8.84
C ALA A 93 -18.24 -23.65 -7.90
N VAL A 94 -16.99 -23.89 -7.43
CA VAL A 94 -16.23 -22.95 -6.62
C VAL A 94 -15.93 -21.68 -7.41
N ILE A 95 -15.45 -21.80 -8.66
CA ILE A 95 -15.19 -20.62 -9.52
C ILE A 95 -16.46 -19.78 -9.67
N LYS A 96 -17.60 -20.40 -9.97
CA LYS A 96 -18.88 -19.70 -10.11
C LYS A 96 -19.30 -18.97 -8.83
N MET A 97 -19.05 -19.56 -7.66
CA MET A 97 -19.30 -18.92 -6.36
C MET A 97 -18.39 -17.71 -6.18
N LEU A 98 -17.09 -17.85 -6.47
CA LEU A 98 -16.11 -16.76 -6.37
C LEU A 98 -16.47 -15.61 -7.32
N ASP A 99 -16.82 -15.89 -8.56
CA ASP A 99 -17.24 -14.89 -9.54
C ASP A 99 -18.45 -14.08 -9.04
N LYS A 100 -19.44 -14.75 -8.42
CA LYS A 100 -20.60 -14.07 -7.81
C LYS A 100 -20.20 -13.15 -6.65
N GLN A 101 -19.29 -13.61 -5.79
CA GLN A 101 -18.81 -12.79 -4.66
C GLN A 101 -18.00 -11.60 -5.13
N ILE A 102 -17.14 -11.78 -6.15
CA ILE A 102 -16.35 -10.69 -6.73
C ILE A 102 -17.28 -9.63 -7.32
N ALA A 103 -18.30 -10.03 -8.08
CA ALA A 103 -19.28 -9.11 -8.66
C ALA A 103 -20.02 -8.30 -7.57
N ALA A 104 -20.45 -8.95 -6.49
CA ALA A 104 -21.11 -8.26 -5.37
C ALA A 104 -20.19 -7.23 -4.69
N LEU A 105 -18.89 -7.54 -4.53
CA LEU A 105 -17.91 -6.59 -4.02
C LEU A 105 -17.66 -5.43 -4.99
N ASP A 106 -17.64 -5.70 -6.29
CA ASP A 106 -17.46 -4.66 -7.32
C ASP A 106 -18.60 -3.65 -7.30
N ASP A 107 -19.84 -4.11 -7.10
CA ASP A 107 -21.02 -3.24 -6.95
C ASP A 107 -20.94 -2.39 -5.68
N ASP A 108 -20.58 -2.97 -4.52
CA ASP A 108 -20.44 -2.23 -3.26
C ASP A 108 -19.28 -1.20 -3.35
N ILE A 109 -18.12 -1.60 -3.87
CA ILE A 109 -16.98 -0.70 -4.11
C ILE A 109 -17.40 0.45 -5.02
N GLY A 110 -18.07 0.16 -6.14
CA GLY A 110 -18.55 1.17 -7.08
C GLY A 110 -19.52 2.17 -6.46
N GLY A 111 -20.44 1.69 -5.61
CA GLY A 111 -21.36 2.53 -4.86
C GLY A 111 -20.64 3.48 -3.89
N ARG A 112 -19.69 2.97 -3.11
CA ARG A 112 -18.90 3.75 -2.14
C ARG A 112 -18.00 4.78 -2.83
N LEU A 113 -17.36 4.40 -3.93
CA LEU A 113 -16.54 5.31 -4.72
C LEU A 113 -17.34 6.53 -5.19
N LYS A 114 -18.52 6.30 -5.76
CA LYS A 114 -19.41 7.38 -6.23
C LYS A 114 -19.90 8.26 -5.09
N LYS A 115 -20.22 7.66 -3.92
CA LYS A 115 -20.77 8.36 -2.77
C LYS A 115 -19.73 9.21 -2.03
N HIS A 116 -18.53 8.68 -1.81
CA HIS A 116 -17.56 9.30 -0.91
C HIS A 116 -16.33 9.90 -1.61
N PHE A 117 -16.05 9.49 -2.86
CA PHE A 117 -14.84 9.87 -3.58
C PHE A 117 -15.10 10.52 -4.95
N ALA A 118 -16.33 10.97 -5.20
CA ALA A 118 -16.74 11.51 -6.51
C ALA A 118 -15.78 12.56 -7.08
N HIS A 119 -15.38 13.54 -6.27
CA HIS A 119 -14.45 14.59 -6.67
C HIS A 119 -13.08 14.04 -7.12
N LYS A 120 -12.51 13.08 -6.38
CA LYS A 120 -11.23 12.44 -6.74
C LYS A 120 -11.38 11.57 -7.99
N LEU A 121 -12.52 10.91 -8.17
CA LEU A 121 -12.81 10.14 -9.38
C LEU A 121 -12.88 11.03 -10.63
N ASP A 122 -13.43 12.23 -10.51
CA ASP A 122 -13.49 13.18 -11.62
C ASP A 122 -12.09 13.55 -12.13
N LEU A 123 -11.10 13.65 -11.25
CA LEU A 123 -9.71 13.89 -11.64
C LEU A 123 -9.08 12.72 -12.41
N LEU A 124 -9.59 11.51 -12.24
CA LEU A 124 -9.12 10.31 -12.92
C LEU A 124 -9.88 10.01 -14.22
N LYS A 125 -10.98 10.73 -14.48
CA LYS A 125 -11.75 10.58 -15.71
C LYS A 125 -10.89 10.93 -16.94
N GLY A 126 -10.94 10.09 -17.93
CA GLY A 126 -10.19 10.30 -19.18
C GLY A 126 -8.76 9.75 -19.18
N LEU A 127 -8.24 9.27 -18.05
CA LEU A 127 -6.95 8.60 -18.03
C LEU A 127 -7.09 7.18 -18.60
N LYS A 128 -6.44 6.91 -19.74
CA LYS A 128 -6.43 5.59 -20.35
C LYS A 128 -5.78 4.57 -19.40
N GLY A 129 -6.42 3.42 -19.24
CA GLY A 129 -5.94 2.34 -18.36
C GLY A 129 -6.37 2.46 -16.90
N VAL A 130 -7.00 3.55 -16.49
CA VAL A 130 -7.52 3.74 -15.12
C VAL A 130 -9.00 3.35 -15.07
N GLY A 131 -9.25 2.04 -15.02
CA GLY A 131 -10.60 1.48 -14.89
C GLY A 131 -11.11 1.52 -13.43
N PRO A 132 -12.37 1.08 -13.19
CA PRO A 132 -12.98 1.15 -11.85
C PRO A 132 -12.16 0.45 -10.76
N HIS A 133 -11.53 -0.67 -11.08
CA HIS A 133 -10.68 -1.39 -10.13
C HIS A 133 -9.42 -0.59 -9.76
N THR A 134 -8.73 -0.02 -10.75
CA THR A 134 -7.55 0.84 -10.52
C THR A 134 -7.94 2.07 -9.70
N GLN A 135 -9.11 2.68 -9.99
CA GLN A 135 -9.64 3.78 -9.20
C GLN A 135 -9.87 3.38 -7.75
N ALA A 136 -10.48 2.20 -7.52
CA ALA A 136 -10.71 1.69 -6.17
C ALA A 136 -9.40 1.46 -5.40
N MET A 137 -8.41 0.85 -6.04
CA MET A 137 -7.08 0.64 -5.45
C MET A 137 -6.42 1.97 -5.10
N LEU A 138 -6.39 2.93 -6.02
CA LEU A 138 -5.80 4.25 -5.77
C LEU A 138 -6.48 4.98 -4.60
N MET A 139 -7.81 4.95 -4.52
CA MET A 139 -8.54 5.62 -3.44
C MET A 139 -8.39 4.91 -2.10
N GLY A 140 -8.33 3.57 -2.09
CA GLY A 140 -8.17 2.77 -0.87
C GLY A 140 -6.74 2.76 -0.34
N SER A 141 -5.76 2.51 -1.23
CA SER A 141 -4.36 2.28 -0.81
C SER A 141 -3.48 3.53 -0.85
N LEU A 142 -3.94 4.63 -1.48
CA LEU A 142 -3.18 5.87 -1.62
C LEU A 142 -4.02 7.10 -1.23
N PRO A 143 -4.39 7.23 0.05
CA PRO A 143 -5.20 8.36 0.53
C PRO A 143 -4.53 9.72 0.31
N GLU A 144 -3.21 9.76 0.21
CA GLU A 144 -2.40 10.95 -0.02
C GLU A 144 -2.47 11.48 -1.46
N LEU A 145 -3.15 10.76 -2.37
CA LEU A 145 -3.31 11.19 -3.76
C LEU A 145 -4.10 12.50 -3.83
N GLY A 146 -3.48 13.51 -4.46
CA GLY A 146 -4.00 14.88 -4.51
C GLY A 146 -3.55 15.80 -3.36
N GLU A 147 -2.89 15.27 -2.31
CA GLU A 147 -2.32 16.05 -1.22
C GLU A 147 -0.79 16.21 -1.33
N LEU A 148 -0.12 15.16 -1.80
CA LEU A 148 1.32 15.16 -2.02
C LEU A 148 1.67 15.51 -3.47
N ASN A 149 2.86 16.08 -3.66
CA ASN A 149 3.37 16.36 -4.99
C ASN A 149 3.82 15.07 -5.71
N ARG A 150 4.04 15.17 -7.04
CA ARG A 150 4.44 14.03 -7.89
C ARG A 150 5.66 13.27 -7.38
N ARG A 151 6.68 13.99 -6.87
CA ARG A 151 7.93 13.36 -6.38
C ARG A 151 7.70 12.60 -5.08
N GLU A 152 6.89 13.16 -4.19
CA GLU A 152 6.52 12.52 -2.91
C GLU A 152 5.67 11.27 -3.14
N ILE A 153 4.67 11.33 -4.04
CA ILE A 153 3.87 10.16 -4.43
C ILE A 153 4.75 9.08 -5.06
N SER A 154 5.62 9.43 -6.03
CA SER A 154 6.51 8.46 -6.66
C SER A 154 7.44 7.77 -5.67
N LYS A 155 7.90 8.50 -4.63
CA LYS A 155 8.71 7.93 -3.56
C LYS A 155 7.89 7.05 -2.64
N LEU A 156 6.66 7.45 -2.30
CA LEU A 156 5.75 6.71 -1.43
C LEU A 156 5.36 5.35 -2.05
N VAL A 157 5.06 5.35 -3.34
CA VAL A 157 4.74 4.13 -4.12
C VAL A 157 5.99 3.29 -4.43
N GLY A 158 7.20 3.87 -4.29
CA GLY A 158 8.44 3.13 -4.51
C GLY A 158 8.91 3.06 -5.97
N ILE A 159 8.37 3.90 -6.85
CA ILE A 159 8.77 3.98 -8.27
C ILE A 159 9.81 5.09 -8.54
N ALA A 160 10.17 5.88 -7.52
CA ALA A 160 11.18 6.91 -7.66
C ALA A 160 12.59 6.29 -7.64
N PRO A 161 13.43 6.51 -8.68
CA PRO A 161 14.80 6.02 -8.68
C PRO A 161 15.65 6.82 -7.69
N LEU A 162 16.29 6.12 -6.75
CA LEU A 162 17.20 6.70 -5.79
C LEU A 162 18.60 6.84 -6.37
N ALA A 163 19.18 8.04 -6.27
CA ALA A 163 20.56 8.28 -6.66
C ALA A 163 21.52 7.71 -5.60
N ARG A 164 22.63 7.11 -6.07
CA ARG A 164 23.74 6.63 -5.24
C ARG A 164 25.04 7.24 -5.75
N ASP A 165 25.05 8.57 -5.84
CA ASP A 165 26.21 9.31 -6.32
C ASP A 165 27.13 9.67 -5.14
N SER A 166 28.45 9.52 -5.30
CA SER A 166 29.43 9.93 -4.31
C SER A 166 30.66 10.53 -5.00
N GLY A 167 30.98 11.76 -4.69
CA GLY A 167 32.12 12.48 -5.30
C GLY A 167 32.01 12.50 -6.83
N ARG A 168 33.03 11.94 -7.52
CA ARG A 168 33.04 11.82 -9.00
C ARG A 168 32.31 10.59 -9.53
N MET A 169 31.88 9.67 -8.67
CA MET A 169 31.22 8.43 -9.07
C MET A 169 29.70 8.67 -9.20
N ARG A 170 29.16 8.41 -10.39
CA ARG A 170 27.72 8.34 -10.61
C ARG A 170 27.28 6.90 -10.51
N GLY A 171 26.60 6.57 -9.41
CA GLY A 171 26.10 5.24 -9.17
C GLY A 171 24.85 4.90 -10.01
N LYS A 172 24.62 3.61 -10.19
CA LYS A 172 23.41 3.12 -10.86
C LYS A 172 22.17 3.46 -9.99
N ARG A 173 21.21 4.14 -10.59
CA ARG A 173 19.93 4.44 -9.94
C ARG A 173 19.08 3.19 -9.87
N SER A 174 18.50 2.94 -8.71
CA SER A 174 17.60 1.81 -8.47
C SER A 174 16.35 2.26 -7.74
N ILE A 175 15.26 1.62 -8.05
CA ILE A 175 14.00 1.74 -7.30
C ILE A 175 14.14 0.90 -6.03
N TRP A 176 13.74 1.47 -4.87
CA TRP A 176 13.84 0.76 -3.61
C TRP A 176 12.78 1.24 -2.60
N GLY A 177 12.14 0.29 -1.92
CA GLY A 177 11.09 0.56 -0.93
C GLY A 177 9.76 0.96 -1.58
N GLY A 178 8.87 1.54 -0.80
CA GLY A 178 7.53 1.95 -1.20
C GLY A 178 6.45 1.01 -0.70
N ARG A 179 5.18 1.37 -1.01
CA ARG A 179 4.02 0.53 -0.72
C ARG A 179 3.88 -0.52 -1.81
N ALA A 180 4.04 -1.78 -1.46
CA ALA A 180 3.96 -2.90 -2.41
C ALA A 180 2.53 -3.17 -2.92
N ASP A 181 1.52 -2.65 -2.23
CA ASP A 181 0.10 -2.93 -2.49
C ASP A 181 -0.56 -1.89 -3.44
N VAL A 182 0.22 -0.94 -3.97
CA VAL A 182 -0.25 0.14 -4.88
C VAL A 182 0.22 -0.06 -6.30
#